data_39c5a91ab7d133c58ec0b0ef6cf467bf
#
_entry.id   39c5a91ab7d133c58ec0b0ef6cf467bf
#
_cell.length_a   1.000
_cell.length_b   1.000
_cell.length_c   1.000
_cell.angle_alpha   90.00
_cell.angle_beta   90.00
_cell.angle_gamma   90.00
#
_symmetry.space_group_name_H-M   'P 1'
#
loop_
_entity.id
_entity.type
_entity.pdbx_description
1 polymer ?
#
loop_
_entity_poly.entity_id
_entity_poly.type
_entity_poly.pdbx_seq_one_letter_code
_entity_poly.pdbx_strand_id
1 'polypeptide(L)' 'MNKDIIAGNWKQLKGKAQAQWGDLSDDVFDVAEGNSEYLSGKLQEKYGWQRDRADKEVNDFSKTLN' A
#
# COMPACT_ATOMS: atom_id res chain seq x y z
N MET A 1 0.70 -12.69 -1.09
CA MET A 1 0.63 -11.43 -0.32
C MET A 1 -0.46 -11.55 0.73
N ASN A 2 -0.15 -11.20 1.96
CA ASN A 2 -1.09 -11.35 3.08
C ASN A 2 -1.57 -9.98 3.54
N LYS A 3 -2.83 -9.67 3.27
CA LYS A 3 -3.37 -8.34 3.61
C LYS A 3 -3.58 -8.14 5.11
N ASP A 4 -3.65 -9.19 5.90
CA ASP A 4 -3.80 -9.07 7.35
C ASP A 4 -2.55 -8.50 8.03
N ILE A 5 -1.38 -8.74 7.44
CA ILE A 5 -0.12 -8.26 8.00
C ILE A 5 -0.09 -6.73 8.03
N ILE A 6 -0.60 -6.10 6.98
CA ILE A 6 -0.61 -4.65 6.86
C ILE A 6 -1.75 -4.05 7.70
N ALA A 7 -2.93 -4.66 7.61
CA ALA A 7 -4.14 -4.11 8.24
C ALA A 7 -4.00 -3.96 9.75
N GLY A 8 -3.31 -4.91 10.40
CA GLY A 8 -3.18 -4.91 11.85
C GLY A 8 -2.45 -3.70 12.42
N ASN A 9 -1.60 -3.04 11.62
CA ASN A 9 -0.78 -1.92 12.09
C ASN A 9 -0.96 -0.67 11.24
N TRP A 10 -2.09 -0.57 10.54
CA TRP A 10 -2.25 0.46 9.51
C TRP A 10 -2.10 1.89 10.04
N LYS A 11 -2.60 2.18 11.21
CA LYS A 11 -2.48 3.52 11.78
C LYS A 11 -1.01 3.96 11.88
N GLN A 12 -0.14 3.05 12.27
CA GLN A 12 1.28 3.34 12.40
C GLN A 12 1.97 3.39 11.03
N LEU A 13 1.48 2.59 10.09
CA LEU A 13 2.13 2.44 8.80
C LEU A 13 1.68 3.47 7.77
N LYS A 14 0.54 4.11 8.01
CA LYS A 14 -0.02 5.07 7.06
C LYS A 14 0.98 6.17 6.72
N GLY A 15 1.67 6.71 7.72
CA GLY A 15 2.68 7.74 7.49
C GLY A 15 3.81 7.26 6.61
N LYS A 16 4.27 6.03 6.82
CA LYS A 16 5.32 5.44 6.00
C LYS A 16 4.85 5.19 4.58
N ALA A 17 3.61 4.74 4.43
CA ALA A 17 3.03 4.51 3.11
C ALA A 17 2.92 5.81 2.32
N GLN A 18 2.53 6.90 2.99
CA GLN A 18 2.46 8.21 2.36
C GLN A 18 3.82 8.69 1.88
N ALA A 19 4.86 8.40 2.64
CA ALA A 19 6.22 8.73 2.24
C ALA A 19 6.68 7.86 1.07
N GLN A 20 6.29 6.59 1.06
CA GLN A 20 6.69 5.65 0.03
C GLN A 20 5.99 5.96 -1.31
N TRP A 21 4.71 6.29 -1.26
CA TRP A 21 3.90 6.53 -2.45
C TRP A 21 3.24 7.90 -2.34
N GLY A 22 4.07 8.94 -2.40
CA GLY A 22 3.62 10.31 -2.17
C GLY A 22 2.62 10.85 -3.19
N ASP A 23 2.51 10.20 -4.34
CA ASP A 23 1.55 10.61 -5.37
C ASP A 23 0.12 10.17 -5.06
N LEU A 24 -0.07 9.28 -4.09
CA LEU A 24 -1.41 8.89 -3.66
C LEU A 24 -1.92 9.88 -2.61
N SER A 25 -3.23 10.16 -2.66
CA SER A 25 -3.83 11.09 -1.70
C SER A 25 -4.05 10.42 -0.35
N ASP A 26 -4.22 11.25 0.69
CA ASP A 26 -4.55 10.75 2.02
C ASP A 26 -5.80 9.90 2.02
N ASP A 27 -6.80 10.29 1.22
CA ASP A 27 -8.07 9.56 1.14
C ASP A 27 -7.85 8.11 0.70
N VAL A 28 -6.91 7.88 -0.22
CA VAL A 28 -6.60 6.53 -0.68
C VAL A 28 -6.12 5.67 0.49
N PHE A 29 -5.23 6.23 1.31
CA PHE A 29 -4.70 5.49 2.45
C PHE A 29 -5.75 5.25 3.52
N ASP A 30 -6.65 6.22 3.74
CA ASP A 30 -7.73 6.05 4.71
C ASP A 30 -8.71 4.96 4.26
N VAL A 31 -9.08 4.96 2.99
CA VAL A 31 -10.00 3.95 2.46
C VAL A 31 -9.35 2.58 2.44
N ALA A 32 -8.05 2.53 2.14
CA ALA A 32 -7.35 1.26 2.06
C ALA A 32 -7.33 0.51 3.38
N GLU A 33 -7.14 1.21 4.49
CA GLU A 33 -7.07 0.62 5.83
C GLU A 33 -6.12 -0.59 5.90
N GLY A 34 -5.03 -0.52 5.12
CA GLY A 34 -4.05 -1.60 5.09
C GLY A 34 -4.41 -2.75 4.16
N ASN A 35 -5.44 -2.62 3.35
CA ASN A 35 -5.81 -3.63 2.38
C ASN A 35 -4.84 -3.59 1.21
N SER A 36 -4.02 -4.64 1.08
CA SER A 36 -2.98 -4.67 0.07
C SER A 36 -3.52 -4.74 -1.36
N GLU A 37 -4.66 -5.38 -1.57
CA GLU A 37 -5.26 -5.45 -2.90
C GLU A 37 -5.73 -4.06 -3.35
N TYR A 38 -6.34 -3.32 -2.45
CA TYR A 38 -6.78 -1.96 -2.75
C TYR A 38 -5.59 -1.06 -3.08
N LEU A 39 -4.54 -1.14 -2.27
CA LEU A 39 -3.32 -0.36 -2.50
C LEU A 39 -2.70 -0.71 -3.84
N SER A 40 -2.60 -1.99 -4.16
CA SER A 40 -2.06 -2.43 -5.44
C SER A 40 -2.86 -1.85 -6.60
N GLY A 41 -4.19 -1.88 -6.51
CA GLY A 41 -5.05 -1.30 -7.54
C GLY A 41 -4.81 0.19 -7.73
N LYS A 42 -4.66 0.91 -6.63
CA LYS A 42 -4.41 2.36 -6.71
C LYS A 42 -3.02 2.68 -7.26
N LEU A 43 -2.04 1.87 -6.94
CA LEU A 43 -0.70 2.03 -7.50
C LEU A 43 -0.71 1.79 -9.01
N GLN A 44 -1.47 0.81 -9.46
CA GLN A 44 -1.63 0.56 -10.89
C GLN A 44 -2.26 1.77 -11.60
N GLU A 45 -3.30 2.35 -10.99
CA GLU A 45 -3.96 3.52 -11.56
C GLU A 45 -3.03 4.74 -11.61
N LYS A 46 -2.34 4.99 -10.51
CA LYS A 46 -1.57 6.24 -10.36
C LYS A 46 -0.26 6.21 -11.10
N TYR A 47 0.45 5.09 -11.02
CA TYR A 47 1.79 4.98 -11.59
C TYR A 47 1.80 4.26 -12.93
N GLY A 48 0.69 3.69 -13.34
CA GLY A 48 0.62 2.95 -14.59
C GLY A 48 1.35 1.61 -14.53
N TRP A 49 1.60 1.09 -13.35
CA TRP A 49 2.28 -0.19 -13.20
C TRP A 49 1.37 -1.35 -13.53
N GLN A 50 1.96 -2.46 -13.97
CA GLN A 50 1.23 -3.70 -14.09
C GLN A 50 0.98 -4.28 -12.69
N ARG A 51 -0.01 -5.16 -12.60
CA ARG A 51 -0.40 -5.74 -11.33
C ARG A 51 0.76 -6.41 -10.60
N ASP A 52 1.59 -7.15 -11.35
CA ASP A 52 2.72 -7.86 -10.73
C ASP A 52 3.66 -6.89 -10.02
N ARG A 53 3.93 -5.76 -10.65
CA ARG A 53 4.81 -4.76 -10.04
C ARG A 53 4.16 -4.10 -8.84
N ALA A 54 2.90 -3.74 -8.95
CA ALA A 54 2.19 -3.10 -7.84
C ALA A 54 2.11 -4.04 -6.64
N ASP A 55 1.79 -5.31 -6.88
CA ASP A 55 1.74 -6.30 -5.81
C ASP A 55 3.11 -6.47 -5.15
N LYS A 56 4.16 -6.48 -5.95
CA LYS A 56 5.51 -6.60 -5.41
C LYS A 56 5.88 -5.40 -4.53
N GLU A 57 5.53 -4.20 -4.98
CA GLU A 57 5.81 -2.99 -4.22
C GLU A 57 5.11 -3.00 -2.86
N VAL A 58 3.84 -3.40 -2.84
CA VAL A 58 3.10 -3.49 -1.59
C VAL A 58 3.68 -4.59 -0.69
N ASN A 59 4.02 -5.72 -1.27
CA ASN A 59 4.58 -6.83 -0.51
C ASN A 59 5.94 -6.47 0.09
N ASP A 60 6.80 -5.81 -0.69
CA ASP A 60 8.10 -5.38 -0.20
C ASP A 60 7.96 -4.35 0.92
N PHE A 61 6.98 -3.44 0.78
CA PHE A 61 6.69 -2.47 1.82
C PHE A 61 6.30 -3.17 3.13
N SER A 62 5.44 -4.17 3.05
CA SER A 62 5.00 -4.88 4.26
C SER A 62 6.16 -5.63 4.93
N LYS A 63 7.14 -6.10 4.16
CA LYS A 63 8.31 -6.78 4.71
C LYS A 63 9.23 -5.84 5.46
N THR A 64 9.35 -4.61 5.01
CA THR A 64 10.26 -3.64 5.65
C THR A 64 9.75 -3.18 7.01
N LEU A 65 8.52 -3.53 7.35
CA LEU A 65 7.89 -3.09 8.59
C LEU A 65 8.08 -4.06 9.75
N ASN A 66 8.73 -5.15 9.51
CA ASN A 66 8.97 -6.15 10.56
C ASN A 66 10.29 -5.90 11.29
#